data_70c90ac5a300fac48922d772db96aef9
#
_entry.id   70c90ac5a300fac48922d772db96aef9
#
_cell.length_a   1.000
_cell.length_b   1.000
_cell.length_c   1.000
_cell.angle_alpha   90.00
_cell.angle_beta   90.00
_cell.angle_gamma   90.00
#
_symmetry.space_group_name_H-M   'P 1'
#
loop_
_entity.id
_entity.type
_entity.pdbx_description
1 polymer ?
#
loop_
_entity_poly.entity_id
_entity_poly.type
_entity_poly.pdbx_seq_one_letter_code
_entity_poly.pdbx_strand_id
1 'polypeptide(L)'
;YIIKTKLMKKIGLYSKPNSIISSSSSGLLPSKIYSKCKHPERGLIGHPFNPVYLLPGVEIVPGKKTKKLFLIKAKKFYESISMNPIMVKKELPGYLSDRLQEALWREGLHIINENYATTTELDRAIEDGPGLRYSLMGTFLTFHLAGGNQGMKHMLRQFGPALKLPWTKLKAPKLTKKLSDRIIKGTQIQ
;
A
#
# COMPACT_ATOMS: atom_id res chain seq x y z
N TYR A 1 13.48 -10.76 10.53
CA TYR A 1 13.02 -12.03 9.96
C TYR A 1 13.19 -13.22 10.91
N ILE A 2 14.34 -13.40 11.57
CA ILE A 2 14.65 -14.61 12.36
C ILE A 2 13.56 -14.92 13.41
N ILE A 3 13.21 -13.93 14.24
CA ILE A 3 12.19 -14.09 15.31
C ILE A 3 10.84 -14.45 14.71
N LYS A 4 10.38 -13.71 13.69
CA LYS A 4 9.09 -13.95 13.03
C LYS A 4 9.03 -15.33 12.38
N THR A 5 10.08 -15.77 11.69
CA THR A 5 10.15 -17.10 11.07
C THR A 5 10.08 -18.21 12.12
N LYS A 6 10.77 -18.07 13.26
CA LYS A 6 10.68 -19.03 14.37
C LYS A 6 9.27 -19.09 14.96
N LEU A 7 8.64 -17.92 15.16
CA LEU A 7 7.28 -17.83 15.68
C LEU A 7 6.27 -18.47 14.72
N MET A 8 6.31 -18.13 13.42
CA MET A 8 5.38 -18.68 12.43
C MET A 8 5.56 -20.19 12.24
N LYS A 9 6.77 -20.72 12.40
CA LYS A 9 7.02 -22.17 12.45
C LYS A 9 6.21 -22.81 13.60
N LYS A 10 6.29 -22.26 14.82
CA LYS A 10 5.55 -22.77 15.98
C LYS A 10 4.04 -22.66 15.78
N ILE A 11 3.55 -21.50 15.36
CA ILE A 11 2.12 -21.29 15.11
C ILE A 11 1.59 -22.28 14.07
N GLY A 12 2.34 -22.51 12.99
CA GLY A 12 1.94 -23.47 11.96
C GLY A 12 1.84 -24.92 12.42
N LEU A 13 2.55 -25.30 13.49
CA LEU A 13 2.48 -26.64 14.08
C LEU A 13 1.21 -26.83 14.93
N TYR A 14 0.84 -25.81 15.71
CA TYR A 14 -0.20 -25.93 16.75
C TYR A 14 -1.53 -25.28 16.36
N SER A 15 -1.59 -24.49 15.29
CA SER A 15 -2.84 -23.87 14.83
C SER A 15 -3.78 -24.89 14.19
N LYS A 16 -5.08 -24.71 14.40
CA LYS A 16 -6.14 -25.56 13.80
C LYS A 16 -6.00 -25.59 12.25
N PRO A 17 -6.30 -26.72 11.59
CA PRO A 17 -6.07 -26.91 10.15
C PRO A 17 -6.64 -25.81 9.23
N ASN A 18 -7.81 -25.25 9.60
CA ASN A 18 -8.51 -24.25 8.80
C ASN A 18 -8.31 -22.80 9.26
N SER A 19 -7.41 -22.57 10.23
CA SER A 19 -7.13 -21.23 10.74
C SER A 19 -6.26 -20.44 9.76
N ILE A 20 -6.57 -19.17 9.62
CA ILE A 20 -5.69 -18.19 8.99
C ILE A 20 -4.49 -17.94 9.94
N ILE A 21 -3.30 -17.84 9.40
CA ILE A 21 -2.12 -17.42 10.14
C ILE A 21 -1.74 -16.04 9.61
N SER A 22 -2.14 -14.99 10.33
CA SER A 22 -1.90 -13.60 9.93
C SER A 22 -0.81 -12.96 10.79
N SER A 23 0.03 -12.16 10.18
CA SER A 23 0.97 -11.28 10.87
C SER A 23 0.68 -9.83 10.54
N SER A 24 0.74 -8.95 11.54
CA SER A 24 0.63 -7.50 11.38
C SER A 24 1.96 -6.81 11.10
N SER A 25 2.99 -7.55 10.66
CA SER A 25 4.30 -6.96 10.38
C SER A 25 4.24 -5.96 9.25
N SER A 26 4.81 -4.78 9.48
CA SER A 26 5.02 -3.77 8.44
C SER A 26 6.17 -4.18 7.51
N GLY A 27 5.95 -4.15 6.20
CA GLY A 27 6.97 -4.25 5.17
C GLY A 27 7.71 -5.59 4.99
N LEU A 28 7.54 -6.56 5.88
CA LEU A 28 8.21 -7.85 5.79
C LEU A 28 7.51 -8.79 4.80
N LEU A 29 8.28 -9.39 3.89
CA LEU A 29 7.73 -10.31 2.89
C LEU A 29 7.13 -11.57 3.53
N PRO A 30 5.84 -11.86 3.35
CA PRO A 30 5.20 -13.04 3.91
C PRO A 30 5.89 -14.34 3.48
N SER A 31 6.35 -14.47 2.23
CA SER A 31 7.11 -15.65 1.80
C SER A 31 8.35 -15.92 2.63
N LYS A 32 9.01 -14.87 3.17
CA LYS A 32 10.18 -15.02 4.03
C LYS A 32 9.80 -15.41 5.45
N ILE A 33 8.80 -14.75 6.05
CA ILE A 33 8.40 -15.07 7.43
C ILE A 33 7.71 -16.42 7.56
N TYR A 34 6.98 -16.88 6.55
CA TYR A 34 6.33 -18.20 6.52
C TYR A 34 7.19 -19.30 5.89
N SER A 35 8.47 -19.03 5.55
CA SER A 35 9.35 -19.99 4.86
C SER A 35 9.56 -21.32 5.60
N LYS A 36 9.51 -21.30 6.93
CA LYS A 36 9.64 -22.48 7.80
C LYS A 36 8.32 -22.92 8.43
N CYS A 37 7.20 -22.32 8.05
CA CYS A 37 5.87 -22.70 8.52
C CYS A 37 5.46 -24.04 7.89
N LYS A 38 4.88 -24.94 8.68
CA LYS A 38 4.39 -26.25 8.20
C LYS A 38 3.27 -26.08 7.15
N HIS A 39 2.46 -25.04 7.30
CA HIS A 39 1.32 -24.75 6.46
C HIS A 39 1.39 -23.30 5.91
N PRO A 40 2.37 -22.99 5.05
CA PRO A 40 2.58 -21.64 4.53
C PRO A 40 1.43 -21.16 3.62
N GLU A 41 0.62 -22.08 3.10
CA GLU A 41 -0.57 -21.78 2.30
C GLU A 41 -1.67 -21.03 3.07
N ARG A 42 -1.61 -21.06 4.42
CA ARG A 42 -2.51 -20.35 5.33
C ARG A 42 -1.95 -19.01 5.81
N GLY A 43 -0.65 -18.80 5.52
CA GLY A 43 0.09 -17.62 5.96
C GLY A 43 -0.15 -16.42 5.08
N LEU A 44 -0.43 -15.27 5.68
CA LEU A 44 -0.58 -13.98 5.00
C LEU A 44 -0.20 -12.83 5.94
N ILE A 45 -0.12 -11.63 5.40
CA ILE A 45 -0.06 -10.41 6.20
C ILE A 45 -1.46 -9.81 6.24
N GLY A 46 -1.89 -9.41 7.45
CA GLY A 46 -2.99 -8.47 7.66
C GLY A 46 -2.39 -7.24 8.33
N HIS A 47 -2.10 -6.22 7.54
CA HIS A 47 -1.38 -5.02 7.97
C HIS A 47 -2.35 -3.86 8.20
N PRO A 48 -2.79 -3.60 9.46
CA PRO A 48 -3.61 -2.45 9.79
C PRO A 48 -2.75 -1.20 9.89
N PHE A 49 -3.39 -0.04 9.80
CA PHE A 49 -2.73 1.26 9.95
C PHE A 49 -2.86 1.77 11.37
N ASN A 50 -1.80 2.41 11.86
CA ASN A 50 -1.82 3.02 13.20
C ASN A 50 -2.38 4.45 13.13
N PRO A 51 -3.31 4.84 14.00
CA PRO A 51 -3.91 4.07 15.09
C PRO A 51 -5.04 3.15 14.61
N VAL A 52 -4.94 1.86 14.94
CA VAL A 52 -5.83 0.80 14.42
C VAL A 52 -7.30 1.01 14.79
N TYR A 53 -7.57 1.67 15.91
CA TYR A 53 -8.94 1.96 16.39
C TYR A 53 -9.59 3.17 15.68
N LEU A 54 -8.84 3.93 14.89
CA LEU A 54 -9.35 5.05 14.09
C LEU A 54 -9.34 4.76 12.59
N LEU A 55 -8.30 4.06 12.11
CA LEU A 55 -8.11 3.81 10.69
C LEU A 55 -8.63 2.43 10.31
N PRO A 56 -9.74 2.33 9.53
CA PRO A 56 -10.35 1.04 9.21
C PRO A 56 -9.57 0.24 8.16
N GLY A 57 -8.59 0.82 7.49
CA GLY A 57 -7.85 0.15 6.42
C GLY A 57 -7.00 -1.01 6.93
N VAL A 58 -6.97 -2.13 6.20
CA VAL A 58 -6.07 -3.25 6.44
C VAL A 58 -5.61 -3.86 5.12
N GLU A 59 -4.30 -3.91 4.91
CA GLU A 59 -3.74 -4.56 3.72
C GLU A 59 -3.66 -6.07 3.93
N ILE A 60 -4.26 -6.84 3.02
CA ILE A 60 -4.13 -8.30 2.99
C ILE A 60 -3.10 -8.66 1.92
N VAL A 61 -1.90 -9.06 2.37
CA VAL A 61 -0.77 -9.34 1.48
C VAL A 61 -0.48 -10.84 1.43
N PRO A 62 -0.61 -11.47 0.25
CA PRO A 62 -0.29 -12.89 0.09
C PRO A 62 1.22 -13.13 0.06
N GLY A 63 1.66 -14.28 0.56
CA GLY A 63 2.96 -14.85 0.20
C GLY A 63 2.84 -15.71 -1.06
N LYS A 64 3.98 -16.14 -1.62
CA LYS A 64 4.01 -16.97 -2.84
C LYS A 64 3.23 -18.28 -2.74
N LYS A 65 3.11 -18.83 -1.52
CA LYS A 65 2.39 -20.10 -1.25
C LYS A 65 0.99 -19.90 -0.70
N THR A 66 0.57 -18.68 -0.41
CA THR A 66 -0.76 -18.39 0.17
C THR A 66 -1.86 -18.80 -0.80
N LYS A 67 -2.77 -19.66 -0.37
CA LYS A 67 -3.92 -20.07 -1.18
C LYS A 67 -5.03 -19.02 -1.15
N LYS A 68 -5.69 -18.82 -2.30
CA LYS A 68 -6.80 -17.86 -2.49
C LYS A 68 -7.92 -18.02 -1.44
N LEU A 69 -8.20 -19.26 -1.03
CA LEU A 69 -9.19 -19.55 0.01
C LEU A 69 -8.91 -18.77 1.30
N PHE A 70 -7.66 -18.72 1.75
CA PHE A 70 -7.29 -18.04 3.00
C PHE A 70 -7.30 -16.52 2.85
N LEU A 71 -7.03 -15.99 1.66
CA LEU A 71 -7.19 -14.57 1.37
C LEU A 71 -8.67 -14.15 1.45
N ILE A 72 -9.57 -14.95 0.87
CA ILE A 72 -11.02 -14.71 0.94
C ILE A 72 -11.52 -14.81 2.38
N LYS A 73 -11.05 -15.79 3.14
CA LYS A 73 -11.40 -15.92 4.56
C LYS A 73 -10.90 -14.72 5.37
N ALA A 74 -9.67 -14.26 5.12
CA ALA A 74 -9.11 -13.09 5.79
C ALA A 74 -9.91 -11.83 5.47
N LYS A 75 -10.26 -11.62 4.19
CA LYS A 75 -11.11 -10.52 3.76
C LYS A 75 -12.42 -10.49 4.55
N LYS A 76 -13.16 -11.60 4.55
CA LYS A 76 -14.44 -11.73 5.28
C LYS A 76 -14.28 -11.50 6.79
N PHE A 77 -13.20 -12.00 7.38
CA PHE A 77 -12.91 -11.76 8.79
C PHE A 77 -12.73 -10.27 9.10
N TYR A 78 -11.88 -9.57 8.33
CA TYR A 78 -11.67 -8.14 8.57
C TYR A 78 -12.94 -7.32 8.30
N GLU A 79 -13.71 -7.65 7.27
CA GLU A 79 -15.03 -7.04 7.03
C GLU A 79 -16.00 -7.25 8.19
N SER A 80 -16.00 -8.44 8.82
CA SER A 80 -16.89 -8.75 9.96
C SER A 80 -16.58 -7.98 11.23
N ILE A 81 -15.40 -7.36 11.32
CA ILE A 81 -15.00 -6.48 12.42
C ILE A 81 -14.90 -5.02 11.98
N SER A 82 -15.66 -4.65 10.95
CA SER A 82 -15.79 -3.28 10.43
C SER A 82 -14.48 -2.66 9.90
N MET A 83 -13.53 -3.48 9.45
CA MET A 83 -12.36 -3.02 8.73
C MET A 83 -12.56 -3.05 7.21
N ASN A 84 -11.79 -2.22 6.51
CA ASN A 84 -11.80 -2.11 5.04
C ASN A 84 -10.57 -2.82 4.45
N PRO A 85 -10.68 -4.10 4.03
CA PRO A 85 -9.56 -4.87 3.54
C PRO A 85 -9.12 -4.44 2.13
N ILE A 86 -7.84 -4.11 1.99
CA ILE A 86 -7.16 -3.77 0.75
C ILE A 86 -6.43 -5.03 0.26
N MET A 87 -6.92 -5.64 -0.82
CA MET A 87 -6.35 -6.87 -1.36
C MET A 87 -5.11 -6.58 -2.21
N VAL A 88 -3.93 -6.87 -1.69
CA VAL A 88 -2.67 -6.72 -2.43
C VAL A 88 -2.46 -7.92 -3.34
N LYS A 89 -2.22 -7.69 -4.62
CA LYS A 89 -2.15 -8.78 -5.63
C LYS A 89 -0.98 -9.74 -5.44
N LYS A 90 0.15 -9.24 -4.95
CA LYS A 90 1.39 -10.02 -4.67
C LYS A 90 2.23 -9.31 -3.62
N GLU A 91 3.05 -10.06 -2.90
CA GLU A 91 3.98 -9.49 -1.92
C GLU A 91 4.96 -8.49 -2.56
N LEU A 92 5.21 -7.41 -1.83
CA LEU A 92 6.22 -6.42 -2.15
C LEU A 92 6.78 -5.83 -0.84
N PRO A 93 8.06 -5.42 -0.79
CA PRO A 93 8.61 -4.75 0.38
C PRO A 93 7.85 -3.44 0.67
N GLY A 94 7.47 -3.20 1.93
CA GLY A 94 6.76 -1.99 2.34
C GLY A 94 5.28 -1.94 1.92
N TYR A 95 4.74 -3.00 1.33
CA TYR A 95 3.37 -3.10 0.83
C TYR A 95 2.93 -1.84 0.04
N LEU A 96 1.66 -1.44 0.05
CA LEU A 96 1.21 -0.26 -0.70
C LEU A 96 1.36 1.02 0.14
N SER A 97 0.80 1.02 1.34
CA SER A 97 0.72 2.23 2.18
C SER A 97 2.06 2.67 2.75
N ASP A 98 2.86 1.75 3.29
CA ASP A 98 4.19 2.10 3.79
C ASP A 98 5.07 2.68 2.69
N ARG A 99 4.95 2.17 1.45
CA ARG A 99 5.70 2.71 0.31
C ARG A 99 5.27 4.13 -0.06
N LEU A 100 3.96 4.40 -0.02
CA LEU A 100 3.45 5.75 -0.30
C LEU A 100 3.83 6.72 0.80
N GLN A 101 3.70 6.30 2.06
CA GLN A 101 4.12 7.09 3.21
C GLN A 101 5.63 7.34 3.20
N GLU A 102 6.43 6.33 2.90
CA GLU A 102 7.88 6.46 2.79
C GLU A 102 8.32 7.42 1.67
N ALA A 103 7.56 7.49 0.58
CA ALA A 103 7.82 8.44 -0.51
C ALA A 103 7.65 9.88 -0.04
N LEU A 104 6.55 10.17 0.69
CA LEU A 104 6.32 11.48 1.30
C LEU A 104 7.38 11.81 2.35
N TRP A 105 7.69 10.84 3.21
CA TRP A 105 8.70 11.00 4.26
C TRP A 105 10.09 11.35 3.69
N ARG A 106 10.54 10.61 2.70
CA ARG A 106 11.86 10.86 2.06
C ARG A 106 11.93 12.22 1.44
N GLU A 107 10.90 12.64 0.71
CA GLU A 107 10.86 13.97 0.12
C GLU A 107 10.86 15.05 1.19
N GLY A 108 10.08 14.87 2.27
CA GLY A 108 10.09 15.76 3.43
C GLY A 108 11.48 15.91 4.05
N LEU A 109 12.23 14.83 4.22
CA LEU A 109 13.61 14.88 4.72
C LEU A 109 14.53 15.68 3.81
N HIS A 110 14.39 15.59 2.48
CA HIS A 110 15.17 16.41 1.55
C HIS A 110 14.85 17.89 1.69
N ILE A 111 13.57 18.27 1.74
CA ILE A 111 13.12 19.64 1.88
C ILE A 111 13.64 20.26 3.18
N ILE A 112 13.57 19.54 4.30
CA ILE A 112 14.11 20.01 5.59
C ILE A 112 15.63 20.11 5.55
N ASN A 113 16.32 19.09 5.01
CA ASN A 113 17.79 19.08 4.94
C ASN A 113 18.34 20.22 4.09
N GLU A 114 17.64 20.63 3.06
CA GLU A 114 18.01 21.73 2.15
C GLU A 114 17.48 23.09 2.66
N ASN A 115 16.83 23.13 3.83
CA ASN A 115 16.31 24.33 4.48
C ASN A 115 15.28 25.12 3.66
N TYR A 116 14.46 24.41 2.87
CA TYR A 116 13.36 25.03 2.11
C TYR A 116 12.11 25.29 2.96
N ALA A 117 11.89 24.51 4.02
CA ALA A 117 10.76 24.67 4.92
C ALA A 117 11.09 24.08 6.31
N THR A 118 10.34 24.53 7.32
CA THR A 118 10.29 23.90 8.65
C THR A 118 9.38 22.66 8.64
N THR A 119 9.48 21.81 9.65
CA THR A 119 8.57 20.68 9.81
C THR A 119 7.11 21.12 9.89
N THR A 120 6.82 22.19 10.62
CA THR A 120 5.47 22.77 10.75
C THR A 120 4.91 23.22 9.40
N GLU A 121 5.70 23.91 8.57
CA GLU A 121 5.27 24.34 7.24
C GLU A 121 5.00 23.16 6.32
N LEU A 122 5.81 22.09 6.45
CA LEU A 122 5.65 20.89 5.66
C LEU A 122 4.37 20.11 6.05
N ASP A 123 4.13 19.97 7.37
CA ASP A 123 2.91 19.33 7.87
C ASP A 123 1.68 20.11 7.42
N ARG A 124 1.68 21.46 7.56
CA ARG A 124 0.58 22.30 7.07
C ARG A 124 0.37 22.23 5.56
N ALA A 125 1.42 22.08 4.77
CA ALA A 125 1.29 21.90 3.32
C ALA A 125 0.51 20.64 2.96
N ILE A 126 0.56 19.58 3.79
CA ILE A 126 -0.28 18.37 3.63
C ILE A 126 -1.66 18.59 4.27
N GLU A 127 -1.72 19.05 5.51
CA GLU A 127 -2.96 19.18 6.29
C GLU A 127 -3.97 20.14 5.65
N ASP A 128 -3.52 21.33 5.23
CA ASP A 128 -4.35 22.37 4.60
C ASP A 128 -4.47 22.19 3.07
N GLY A 129 -3.72 21.26 2.50
CA GLY A 129 -3.64 21.01 1.07
C GLY A 129 -4.21 19.64 0.65
N PRO A 130 -3.41 18.80 -0.02
CA PRO A 130 -3.90 17.54 -0.58
C PRO A 130 -4.42 16.55 0.47
N GLY A 131 -3.99 16.66 1.72
CA GLY A 131 -4.41 15.76 2.81
C GLY A 131 -5.91 15.79 3.07
N LEU A 132 -6.54 16.97 2.97
CA LEU A 132 -7.99 17.13 3.16
C LEU A 132 -8.80 16.25 2.18
N ARG A 133 -8.34 16.09 0.97
CA ARG A 133 -9.04 15.25 -0.03
C ARG A 133 -8.66 13.77 0.02
N TYR A 134 -7.55 13.41 0.68
CA TYR A 134 -7.12 12.00 0.79
C TYR A 134 -8.11 11.14 1.59
N SER A 135 -8.92 11.73 2.46
CA SER A 135 -10.01 11.03 3.15
C SER A 135 -11.20 10.72 2.24
N LEU A 136 -11.35 11.45 1.13
CA LEU A 136 -12.43 11.31 0.18
C LEU A 136 -12.03 10.53 -1.07
N MET A 137 -10.81 10.74 -1.56
CA MET A 137 -10.31 10.13 -2.78
C MET A 137 -8.79 10.04 -2.79
N GLY A 138 -8.27 8.96 -3.36
CA GLY A 138 -6.82 8.76 -3.53
C GLY A 138 -6.26 9.57 -4.72
N THR A 139 -4.94 9.54 -4.86
CA THR A 139 -4.20 10.32 -5.89
C THR A 139 -4.65 10.02 -7.31
N PHE A 140 -4.90 8.75 -7.65
CA PHE A 140 -5.30 8.37 -9.01
C PHE A 140 -6.67 8.92 -9.38
N LEU A 141 -7.66 8.81 -8.49
CA LEU A 141 -8.99 9.37 -8.72
C LEU A 141 -8.94 10.89 -8.79
N THR A 142 -8.18 11.55 -7.91
CA THR A 142 -7.96 13.00 -7.95
C THR A 142 -7.46 13.45 -9.34
N PHE A 143 -6.46 12.79 -9.88
CA PHE A 143 -5.90 13.14 -11.19
C PHE A 143 -6.84 12.78 -12.35
N HIS A 144 -7.63 11.71 -12.21
CA HIS A 144 -8.65 11.37 -13.18
C HIS A 144 -9.70 12.50 -13.29
N LEU A 145 -10.24 12.96 -12.16
CA LEU A 145 -11.22 14.05 -12.12
C LEU A 145 -10.64 15.37 -12.64
N ALA A 146 -9.39 15.69 -12.30
CA ALA A 146 -8.71 16.87 -12.82
C ALA A 146 -8.51 16.86 -14.34
N GLY A 147 -8.57 15.71 -14.99
CA GLY A 147 -8.52 15.55 -16.44
C GLY A 147 -9.84 15.88 -17.16
N GLY A 148 -10.90 16.26 -16.43
CA GLY A 148 -12.22 16.58 -16.99
C GLY A 148 -12.81 15.41 -17.80
N ASN A 149 -13.49 15.72 -18.91
CA ASN A 149 -14.16 14.70 -19.75
C ASN A 149 -13.22 13.62 -20.31
N GLN A 150 -11.94 13.90 -20.44
CA GLN A 150 -10.95 12.92 -20.90
C GLN A 150 -10.26 12.18 -19.78
N GLY A 151 -10.48 12.56 -18.52
CA GLY A 151 -10.00 11.90 -17.33
C GLY A 151 -8.48 11.67 -17.32
N MET A 152 -8.06 10.51 -16.84
CA MET A 152 -6.66 10.13 -16.71
C MET A 152 -5.89 10.16 -18.05
N LYS A 153 -6.55 9.93 -19.18
CA LYS A 153 -5.92 10.01 -20.50
C LYS A 153 -5.37 11.41 -20.77
N HIS A 154 -6.16 12.47 -20.44
CA HIS A 154 -5.73 13.85 -20.55
C HIS A 154 -4.57 14.14 -19.59
N MET A 155 -4.71 13.75 -18.33
CA MET A 155 -3.67 13.96 -17.31
C MET A 155 -2.33 13.34 -17.70
N LEU A 156 -2.31 12.11 -18.17
CA LEU A 156 -1.07 11.44 -18.61
C LEU A 156 -0.43 12.11 -19.83
N ARG A 157 -1.24 12.63 -20.75
CA ARG A 157 -0.74 13.35 -21.95
C ARG A 157 -0.15 14.70 -21.58
N GLN A 158 -0.84 15.46 -20.74
CA GLN A 158 -0.48 16.82 -20.39
C GLN A 158 0.65 16.88 -19.35
N PHE A 159 0.53 16.11 -18.27
CA PHE A 159 1.46 16.15 -17.14
C PHE A 159 2.48 15.01 -17.12
N GLY A 160 2.33 14.00 -17.98
CA GLY A 160 3.32 12.93 -18.12
C GLY A 160 4.74 13.44 -18.40
N PRO A 161 4.94 14.46 -19.27
CA PRO A 161 6.24 15.07 -19.49
C PRO A 161 6.85 15.71 -18.23
N ALA A 162 6.02 16.24 -17.31
CA ALA A 162 6.47 16.84 -16.06
C ALA A 162 7.14 15.84 -15.08
N LEU A 163 6.91 14.52 -15.26
CA LEU A 163 7.61 13.49 -14.49
C LEU A 163 9.14 13.48 -14.71
N LYS A 164 9.63 14.20 -15.72
CA LYS A 164 11.07 14.38 -15.99
C LYS A 164 11.66 15.57 -15.23
N LEU A 165 10.81 16.43 -14.67
CA LEU A 165 11.25 17.61 -13.93
C LEU A 165 11.80 17.21 -12.56
N PRO A 166 12.80 17.95 -12.03
CA PRO A 166 13.44 17.62 -10.76
C PRO A 166 12.61 18.12 -9.56
N TRP A 167 11.30 17.85 -9.55
CA TRP A 167 10.42 18.30 -8.47
C TRP A 167 10.46 17.40 -7.24
N THR A 168 10.99 16.18 -7.39
CA THR A 168 11.21 15.25 -6.28
C THR A 168 12.55 14.55 -6.42
N LYS A 169 13.09 14.01 -5.33
CA LYS A 169 14.28 13.15 -5.35
C LYS A 169 13.99 11.71 -5.76
N LEU A 170 12.71 11.35 -5.89
CA LEU A 170 12.28 10.04 -6.32
C LEU A 170 12.45 9.88 -7.83
N LYS A 171 13.06 8.75 -8.25
CA LYS A 171 13.16 8.41 -9.67
C LYS A 171 11.79 7.99 -10.20
N ALA A 172 11.21 8.78 -11.11
CA ALA A 172 9.94 8.45 -11.76
C ALA A 172 10.05 7.20 -12.63
N PRO A 173 9.02 6.32 -12.67
CA PRO A 173 8.96 5.21 -13.61
C PRO A 173 8.74 5.73 -15.04
N LYS A 174 9.25 4.99 -16.03
CA LYS A 174 8.96 5.27 -17.44
C LYS A 174 7.47 5.01 -17.71
N LEU A 175 6.76 5.99 -18.25
CA LEU A 175 5.37 5.84 -18.72
C LEU A 175 5.33 5.01 -20.00
N THR A 176 5.29 3.69 -19.85
CA THR A 176 5.07 2.77 -20.98
C THR A 176 3.59 2.74 -21.33
N LYS A 177 3.26 2.35 -22.59
CA LYS A 177 1.86 2.14 -23.00
C LYS A 177 1.12 1.21 -22.03
N LYS A 178 1.75 0.10 -21.64
CA LYS A 178 1.21 -0.85 -20.65
C LYS A 178 0.91 -0.21 -19.29
N LEU A 179 1.75 0.69 -18.80
CA LEU A 179 1.51 1.41 -17.53
C LEU A 179 0.35 2.39 -17.68
N SER A 180 0.34 3.18 -18.76
CA SER A 180 -0.73 4.16 -19.04
C SER A 180 -2.09 3.49 -19.18
N ASP A 181 -2.19 2.42 -19.98
CA ASP A 181 -3.44 1.66 -20.17
C ASP A 181 -3.96 1.08 -18.83
N ARG A 182 -3.06 0.61 -17.98
CA ARG A 182 -3.42 0.09 -16.65
C ARG A 182 -3.97 1.18 -15.74
N ILE A 183 -3.37 2.37 -15.74
CA ILE A 183 -3.82 3.51 -14.92
C ILE A 183 -5.18 4.00 -15.43
N ILE A 184 -5.33 4.23 -16.74
CA ILE A 184 -6.58 4.70 -17.36
C ILE A 184 -7.72 3.74 -17.06
N LYS A 185 -7.54 2.45 -17.33
CA LYS A 185 -8.56 1.42 -17.05
C LYS A 185 -8.91 1.35 -15.55
N GLY A 186 -7.91 1.45 -14.67
CA GLY A 186 -8.14 1.41 -13.24
C GLY A 186 -8.98 2.58 -12.73
N THR A 187 -8.72 3.79 -13.23
CA THR A 187 -9.46 5.00 -12.82
C THR A 187 -10.88 5.11 -13.43
N GLN A 188 -11.14 4.43 -14.54
CA GLN A 188 -12.50 4.35 -15.11
C GLN A 188 -13.45 3.45 -14.32
N ILE A 189 -12.91 2.56 -13.49
CA ILE A 189 -13.69 1.60 -12.68
C ILE A 189 -13.96 2.15 -11.26
N GLN A 190 -13.21 3.16 -10.81
CA GLN A 190 -13.43 3.89 -9.55
C GLN A 190 -14.63 4.81 -9.61
#